data_eb924e5cc2762cefc42ec1dcaa4935b5
#
_entry.id   eb924e5cc2762cefc42ec1dcaa4935b5
#
_cell.length_a   1.000
_cell.length_b   1.000
_cell.length_c   1.000
_cell.angle_alpha   90.00
_cell.angle_beta   90.00
_cell.angle_gamma   90.00
#
_symmetry.space_group_name_H-M   'P 1'
#
loop_
_entity.id
_entity.type
_entity.pdbx_description
1 polymer ?
#
loop_
_entity_poly.entity_id
_entity_poly.type
_entity_poly.pdbx_seq_one_letter_code
_entity_poly.pdbx_strand_id
1 'polypeptide(L)'
;VAEATRMVNLCLDAGVNLFDTADVYSGGLSEEILGKAIRGLRDKLLISTKATFNLNPATRNAMGSSRFHLIEACEASLKRLNTDHIDIYHMHGFDANTPVEETLRALDDLITAGKIRYIACSNFSGWHLMKSFSVSERHGWSRYVAQQVYYSLLNREFEWELMPLG
;
A
#
# COMPACT_ATOMS: atom_id res chain seq x y z
N VAL A 1 -3.20 -21.80 -5.85
CA VAL A 1 -3.13 -20.94 -7.05
C VAL A 1 -4.36 -21.11 -7.92
N ALA A 2 -4.75 -22.33 -8.33
CA ALA A 2 -5.92 -22.55 -9.23
C ALA A 2 -7.20 -21.87 -8.71
N GLU A 3 -7.52 -22.03 -7.42
CA GLU A 3 -8.69 -21.38 -6.81
C GLU A 3 -8.56 -19.84 -6.80
N ALA A 4 -7.37 -19.30 -6.49
CA ALA A 4 -7.14 -17.86 -6.56
C ALA A 4 -7.33 -17.32 -7.98
N THR A 5 -6.85 -18.03 -9.00
CA THR A 5 -7.08 -17.67 -10.42
C THR A 5 -8.57 -17.67 -10.75
N ARG A 6 -9.31 -18.68 -10.29
CA ARG A 6 -10.77 -18.73 -10.47
C ARG A 6 -11.48 -17.53 -9.82
N MET A 7 -11.09 -17.18 -8.60
CA MET A 7 -11.64 -16.02 -7.87
C MET A 7 -11.34 -14.71 -8.60
N VAL A 8 -10.10 -14.51 -9.06
CA VAL A 8 -9.72 -13.31 -9.83
C VAL A 8 -10.57 -13.17 -11.09
N ASN A 9 -10.75 -14.26 -11.85
CA ASN A 9 -11.57 -14.21 -13.06
C ASN A 9 -13.04 -13.88 -12.75
N LEU A 10 -13.63 -14.47 -11.71
CA LEU A 10 -14.99 -14.15 -11.29
C LEU A 10 -15.14 -12.67 -10.88
N CYS A 11 -14.14 -12.11 -10.20
CA CYS A 11 -14.13 -10.69 -9.85
C CYS A 11 -14.09 -9.81 -11.11
N LEU A 12 -13.20 -10.11 -12.05
CA LEU A 12 -13.09 -9.37 -13.32
C LEU A 12 -14.36 -9.46 -14.15
N ASP A 13 -14.98 -10.63 -14.24
CA ASP A 13 -16.25 -10.84 -14.95
C ASP A 13 -17.39 -10.04 -14.30
N ALA A 14 -17.33 -9.81 -12.98
CA ALA A 14 -18.26 -8.96 -12.24
C ALA A 14 -17.91 -7.46 -12.26
N GLY A 15 -16.84 -7.06 -12.95
CA GLY A 15 -16.38 -5.66 -13.04
C GLY A 15 -15.51 -5.21 -11.87
N VAL A 16 -15.10 -6.10 -10.96
CA VAL A 16 -14.18 -5.81 -9.86
C VAL A 16 -12.75 -5.98 -10.36
N ASN A 17 -11.98 -4.90 -10.39
CA ASN A 17 -10.64 -4.88 -10.95
C ASN A 17 -9.53 -4.39 -9.99
N LEU A 18 -9.85 -4.03 -8.74
CA LEU A 18 -8.86 -3.67 -7.72
C LEU A 18 -8.64 -4.85 -6.76
N PHE A 19 -7.41 -5.33 -6.68
CA PHE A 19 -7.00 -6.43 -5.81
C PHE A 19 -6.03 -5.93 -4.74
N ASP A 20 -6.42 -6.07 -3.47
CA ASP A 20 -5.68 -5.57 -2.32
C ASP A 20 -4.98 -6.72 -1.57
N THR A 21 -3.73 -6.49 -1.21
CA THR A 21 -2.90 -7.40 -0.41
C THR A 21 -1.97 -6.59 0.51
N ALA A 22 -1.00 -7.23 1.13
CA ALA A 22 0.10 -6.61 1.86
C ALA A 22 1.31 -7.55 1.92
N ASP A 23 2.49 -6.98 2.10
CA ASP A 23 3.75 -7.72 2.24
C ASP A 23 3.73 -8.73 3.40
N VAL A 24 3.10 -8.38 4.52
CA VAL A 24 3.03 -9.24 5.72
C VAL A 24 1.95 -10.32 5.66
N TYR A 25 1.01 -10.28 4.71
CA TYR A 25 -0.08 -11.25 4.67
C TYR A 25 0.45 -12.66 4.38
N SER A 26 0.26 -13.55 5.36
CA SER A 26 0.79 -14.92 5.31
C SER A 26 2.31 -14.96 5.03
N GLY A 27 3.07 -13.99 5.56
CA GLY A 27 4.52 -13.95 5.37
C GLY A 27 4.96 -13.70 3.93
N GLY A 28 4.18 -12.93 3.15
CA GLY A 28 4.43 -12.64 1.73
C GLY A 28 3.75 -13.60 0.75
N LEU A 29 3.23 -14.74 1.23
CA LEU A 29 2.59 -15.74 0.37
C LEU A 29 1.34 -15.19 -0.33
N SER A 30 0.62 -14.24 0.26
CA SER A 30 -0.54 -13.59 -0.35
C SER A 30 -0.16 -12.90 -1.67
N GLU A 31 0.93 -12.14 -1.68
CA GLU A 31 1.45 -11.48 -2.88
C GLU A 31 1.92 -12.50 -3.94
N GLU A 32 2.60 -13.58 -3.53
CA GLU A 32 3.02 -14.64 -4.46
C GLU A 32 1.86 -15.34 -5.12
N ILE A 33 0.79 -15.65 -4.35
CA ILE A 33 -0.43 -16.29 -4.88
C ILE A 33 -1.12 -15.35 -5.85
N LEU A 34 -1.29 -14.08 -5.48
CA LEU A 34 -1.88 -13.06 -6.34
C LEU A 34 -1.09 -12.91 -7.64
N GLY A 35 0.23 -12.74 -7.56
CA GLY A 35 1.10 -12.61 -8.73
C GLY A 35 0.99 -13.79 -9.70
N LYS A 36 0.84 -15.02 -9.17
CA LYS A 36 0.59 -16.21 -10.01
C LYS A 36 -0.81 -16.22 -10.61
N ALA A 37 -1.81 -15.77 -9.85
CA ALA A 37 -3.21 -15.78 -10.27
C ALA A 37 -3.53 -14.77 -11.38
N ILE A 38 -2.83 -13.63 -11.40
CA ILE A 38 -3.03 -12.53 -12.36
C ILE A 38 -2.12 -12.60 -13.60
N ARG A 39 -1.36 -13.67 -13.77
CA ARG A 39 -0.45 -13.82 -14.91
C ARG A 39 -1.19 -13.65 -16.24
N GLY A 40 -0.73 -12.71 -17.07
CA GLY A 40 -1.34 -12.36 -18.36
C GLY A 40 -2.59 -11.48 -18.25
N LEU A 41 -2.92 -10.98 -17.06
CA LEU A 41 -4.07 -10.11 -16.81
C LEU A 41 -3.67 -8.74 -16.24
N ARG A 42 -2.36 -8.44 -16.11
CA ARG A 42 -1.86 -7.28 -15.38
C ARG A 42 -2.44 -5.95 -15.86
N ASP A 43 -2.67 -5.80 -17.15
CA ASP A 43 -3.24 -4.63 -17.79
C ASP A 43 -4.76 -4.46 -17.58
N LYS A 44 -5.44 -5.47 -17.05
CA LYS A 44 -6.88 -5.47 -16.80
C LYS A 44 -7.25 -5.13 -15.35
N LEU A 45 -6.26 -4.98 -14.47
CA LEU A 45 -6.51 -4.83 -13.04
C LEU A 45 -5.53 -3.85 -12.40
N LEU A 46 -5.91 -3.41 -11.20
CA LEU A 46 -5.11 -2.59 -10.32
C LEU A 46 -4.65 -3.44 -9.12
N ILE A 47 -3.38 -3.30 -8.76
CA ILE A 47 -2.80 -3.96 -7.58
C ILE A 47 -2.59 -2.93 -6.49
N SER A 48 -3.11 -3.24 -5.31
CA SER A 48 -2.83 -2.53 -4.07
C SER A 48 -2.04 -3.45 -3.14
N THR A 49 -0.92 -2.96 -2.61
CA THR A 49 -0.19 -3.64 -1.54
C THR A 49 0.36 -2.64 -0.53
N LYS A 50 0.92 -3.13 0.57
CA LYS A 50 1.24 -2.30 1.74
C LYS A 50 2.58 -2.71 2.32
N ALA A 51 3.28 -1.75 2.93
CA ALA A 51 4.45 -1.99 3.79
C ALA A 51 4.37 -1.11 5.05
N THR A 52 5.13 -1.43 6.03
CA THR A 52 5.43 -0.75 7.31
C THR A 52 5.74 -1.79 8.39
N PHE A 53 4.95 -2.88 8.43
CA PHE A 53 5.12 -3.91 9.46
C PHE A 53 6.28 -4.85 9.13
N ASN A 54 6.81 -5.50 10.15
CA ASN A 54 7.97 -6.37 10.01
C ASN A 54 7.57 -7.73 9.41
N LEU A 55 8.07 -8.00 8.22
CA LEU A 55 7.92 -9.30 7.56
C LEU A 55 8.94 -10.35 8.08
N ASN A 56 10.11 -9.89 8.53
CA ASN A 56 11.18 -10.78 9.00
C ASN A 56 11.74 -10.29 10.34
N PRO A 57 11.29 -10.85 11.49
CA PRO A 57 11.73 -10.43 12.82
C PRO A 57 13.24 -10.54 13.06
N ALA A 58 13.95 -11.34 12.29
CA ALA A 58 15.41 -11.47 12.40
C ALA A 58 16.17 -10.25 11.83
N THR A 59 15.49 -9.40 11.06
CA THR A 59 16.10 -8.22 10.42
C THR A 59 15.63 -6.95 11.11
N ARG A 60 16.51 -6.28 11.87
CA ARG A 60 16.17 -5.08 12.65
C ARG A 60 15.65 -3.92 11.82
N ASN A 61 16.11 -3.78 10.57
CA ASN A 61 15.75 -2.67 9.68
C ASN A 61 14.55 -2.99 8.76
N ALA A 62 13.93 -4.17 8.91
CA ALA A 62 12.82 -4.61 8.06
C ALA A 62 11.45 -4.21 8.63
N MET A 63 11.35 -2.98 9.17
CA MET A 63 10.09 -2.43 9.70
C MET A 63 10.09 -0.91 9.68
N GLY A 64 8.91 -0.32 9.84
CA GLY A 64 8.71 1.12 9.88
C GLY A 64 8.56 1.73 8.49
N SER A 65 8.60 3.05 8.46
CA SER A 65 8.39 3.83 7.23
C SER A 65 9.64 4.57 6.77
N SER A 66 10.83 4.10 7.22
CA SER A 66 12.10 4.67 6.77
C SER A 66 12.31 4.45 5.27
N ARG A 67 13.02 5.38 4.66
CA ARG A 67 13.42 5.29 3.25
C ARG A 67 14.05 3.93 2.91
N PHE A 68 14.96 3.47 3.78
CA PHE A 68 15.66 2.19 3.58
C PHE A 68 14.64 1.04 3.46
N HIS A 69 13.75 0.92 4.46
CA HIS A 69 12.78 -0.18 4.49
C HIS A 69 11.77 -0.10 3.35
N LEU A 70 11.23 1.08 3.05
CA LEU A 70 10.20 1.24 2.03
C LEU A 70 10.68 0.86 0.63
N ILE A 71 11.93 1.20 0.28
CA ILE A 71 12.51 0.83 -1.01
C ILE A 71 12.69 -0.69 -1.08
N GLU A 72 13.29 -1.31 -0.06
CA GLU A 72 13.50 -2.76 0.00
C GLU A 72 12.18 -3.53 -0.03
N ALA A 73 11.18 -3.09 0.74
CA ALA A 73 9.85 -3.70 0.79
C ALA A 73 9.13 -3.61 -0.55
N CYS A 74 9.19 -2.47 -1.22
CA CYS A 74 8.60 -2.26 -2.55
C CYS A 74 9.23 -3.22 -3.58
N GLU A 75 10.56 -3.30 -3.63
CA GLU A 75 11.28 -4.21 -4.53
C GLU A 75 10.92 -5.68 -4.28
N ALA A 76 10.81 -6.06 -3.00
CA ALA A 76 10.43 -7.40 -2.62
C ALA A 76 8.97 -7.72 -3.01
N SER A 77 8.05 -6.76 -2.84
CA SER A 77 6.65 -6.89 -3.26
C SER A 77 6.52 -7.02 -4.77
N LEU A 78 7.24 -6.21 -5.55
CA LEU A 78 7.27 -6.32 -7.02
C LEU A 78 7.72 -7.71 -7.48
N LYS A 79 8.74 -8.29 -6.81
CA LYS A 79 9.21 -9.65 -7.10
C LYS A 79 8.16 -10.72 -6.78
N ARG A 80 7.51 -10.65 -5.61
CA ARG A 80 6.47 -11.61 -5.20
C ARG A 80 5.23 -11.53 -6.08
N LEU A 81 4.81 -10.32 -6.42
CA LEU A 81 3.69 -10.05 -7.32
C LEU A 81 4.01 -10.34 -8.79
N ASN A 82 5.30 -10.48 -9.14
CA ASN A 82 5.79 -10.69 -10.50
C ASN A 82 5.27 -9.61 -11.47
N THR A 83 5.44 -8.36 -11.09
CA THR A 83 5.03 -7.17 -11.84
C THR A 83 6.13 -6.10 -11.78
N ASP A 84 6.13 -5.19 -12.73
CA ASP A 84 7.07 -4.06 -12.82
C ASP A 84 6.59 -2.83 -12.05
N HIS A 85 5.30 -2.75 -11.71
CA HIS A 85 4.74 -1.66 -10.93
C HIS A 85 3.57 -2.10 -10.03
N ILE A 86 3.35 -1.32 -8.96
CA ILE A 86 2.21 -1.38 -8.06
C ILE A 86 1.34 -0.15 -8.33
N ASP A 87 0.02 -0.33 -8.44
CA ASP A 87 -0.88 0.79 -8.71
C ASP A 87 -1.10 1.65 -7.49
N ILE A 88 -1.36 1.04 -6.32
CA ILE A 88 -1.55 1.77 -5.06
C ILE A 88 -0.65 1.16 -3.99
N TYR A 89 0.27 1.96 -3.44
CA TYR A 89 1.17 1.52 -2.38
C TYR A 89 0.80 2.20 -1.06
N HIS A 90 0.39 1.39 -0.08
CA HIS A 90 -0.09 1.89 1.21
C HIS A 90 0.99 1.88 2.27
N MET A 91 1.02 2.92 3.08
CA MET A 91 1.56 2.83 4.44
C MET A 91 0.57 2.01 5.26
N HIS A 92 0.98 0.81 5.70
CA HIS A 92 0.10 -0.15 6.41
C HIS A 92 -0.29 0.33 7.81
N GLY A 93 0.45 1.29 8.35
CA GLY A 93 0.21 1.99 9.60
C GLY A 93 1.10 3.21 9.71
N PHE A 94 0.81 4.10 10.66
CA PHE A 94 1.65 5.25 10.94
C PHE A 94 2.88 4.84 11.75
N ASP A 95 4.06 5.27 11.31
CA ASP A 95 5.32 5.08 12.03
C ASP A 95 5.73 6.41 12.71
N ALA A 96 5.61 6.45 14.03
CA ALA A 96 5.98 7.63 14.82
C ALA A 96 7.51 7.83 14.97
N ASN A 97 8.31 6.83 14.63
CA ASN A 97 9.77 6.88 14.77
C ASN A 97 10.47 7.45 13.53
N THR A 98 9.79 7.49 12.39
CA THR A 98 10.34 8.01 11.14
C THR A 98 9.74 9.39 10.84
N PRO A 99 10.56 10.41 10.54
CA PRO A 99 10.05 11.69 10.07
C PRO A 99 9.16 11.52 8.82
N VAL A 100 8.00 12.19 8.82
CA VAL A 100 7.04 12.12 7.69
C VAL A 100 7.70 12.56 6.38
N GLU A 101 8.62 13.51 6.44
CA GLU A 101 9.40 14.00 5.31
C GLU A 101 10.23 12.88 4.65
N GLU A 102 10.85 12.02 5.44
CA GLU A 102 11.64 10.89 4.93
C GLU A 102 10.74 9.86 4.23
N THR A 103 9.62 9.52 4.86
CA THR A 103 8.62 8.60 4.30
C THR A 103 8.08 9.11 2.96
N LEU A 104 7.58 10.35 2.94
CA LEU A 104 6.99 10.94 1.73
C LEU A 104 8.01 11.13 0.62
N ARG A 105 9.25 11.51 0.94
CA ARG A 105 10.32 11.60 -0.04
C ARG A 105 10.64 10.24 -0.66
N ALA A 106 10.71 9.18 0.16
CA ALA A 106 10.94 7.83 -0.35
C ALA A 106 9.83 7.36 -1.30
N LEU A 107 8.58 7.63 -0.94
CA LEU A 107 7.41 7.30 -1.77
C LEU A 107 7.39 8.08 -3.09
N ASP A 108 7.72 9.37 -3.05
CA ASP A 108 7.80 10.22 -4.24
C ASP A 108 8.92 9.77 -5.21
N ASP A 109 10.06 9.33 -4.66
CA ASP A 109 11.14 8.74 -5.45
C ASP A 109 10.71 7.41 -6.10
N LEU A 110 9.92 6.56 -5.41
CA LEU A 110 9.36 5.33 -5.98
C LEU A 110 8.34 5.60 -7.10
N ILE A 111 7.54 6.68 -6.98
CA ILE A 111 6.65 7.16 -8.06
C ILE A 111 7.50 7.62 -9.26
N THR A 112 8.49 8.47 -9.02
CA THR A 112 9.38 8.98 -10.06
C THR A 112 10.12 7.85 -10.78
N ALA A 113 10.52 6.80 -10.06
CA ALA A 113 11.12 5.60 -10.62
C ALA A 113 10.14 4.69 -11.38
N GLY A 114 8.83 5.02 -11.38
CA GLY A 114 7.78 4.26 -12.05
C GLY A 114 7.42 2.93 -11.37
N LYS A 115 7.89 2.70 -10.13
CA LYS A 115 7.64 1.47 -9.38
C LYS A 115 6.28 1.43 -8.71
N ILE A 116 5.77 2.60 -8.35
CA ILE A 116 4.41 2.76 -7.82
C ILE A 116 3.71 3.88 -8.57
N ARG A 117 2.38 3.84 -8.66
CA ARG A 117 1.58 4.88 -9.35
C ARG A 117 1.00 5.89 -8.39
N TYR A 118 0.38 5.42 -7.33
CA TYR A 118 -0.27 6.23 -6.30
C TYR A 118 0.15 5.76 -4.93
N ILE A 119 0.15 6.67 -3.97
CA ILE A 119 0.37 6.37 -2.56
C ILE A 119 -0.91 6.50 -1.76
N ALA A 120 -1.04 5.65 -0.76
CA ALA A 120 -2.17 5.64 0.15
C ALA A 120 -1.71 5.30 1.58
N CYS A 121 -2.63 5.37 2.53
CA CYS A 121 -2.33 4.98 3.90
C CYS A 121 -3.45 4.15 4.51
N SER A 122 -3.18 3.52 5.64
CA SER A 122 -4.14 2.70 6.36
C SER A 122 -4.18 3.10 7.84
N ASN A 123 -5.38 3.33 8.34
CA ASN A 123 -5.65 3.64 9.74
C ASN A 123 -4.85 4.85 10.30
N PHE A 124 -4.59 5.85 9.46
CA PHE A 124 -4.06 7.13 9.93
C PHE A 124 -5.18 7.93 10.59
N SER A 125 -4.85 8.69 11.63
CA SER A 125 -5.76 9.71 12.17
C SER A 125 -5.77 10.95 11.27
N GLY A 126 -6.75 11.83 11.44
CA GLY A 126 -6.85 13.06 10.65
C GLY A 126 -5.63 13.96 10.78
N TRP A 127 -5.04 14.07 11.98
CA TRP A 127 -3.83 14.88 12.15
C TRP A 127 -2.60 14.26 11.45
N HIS A 128 -2.48 12.93 11.37
CA HIS A 128 -1.42 12.25 10.59
C HIS A 128 -1.55 12.61 9.10
N LEU A 129 -2.78 12.56 8.57
CA LEU A 129 -3.06 12.92 7.19
C LEU A 129 -2.77 14.38 6.92
N MET A 130 -3.27 15.30 7.75
CA MET A 130 -3.03 16.73 7.56
C MET A 130 -1.56 17.10 7.66
N LYS A 131 -0.81 16.48 8.58
CA LYS A 131 0.65 16.64 8.65
C LYS A 131 1.31 16.17 7.36
N SER A 132 0.92 15.00 6.84
CA SER A 132 1.45 14.46 5.59
C SER A 132 1.11 15.35 4.39
N PHE A 133 -0.11 15.84 4.29
CA PHE A 133 -0.54 16.75 3.23
C PHE A 133 0.24 18.07 3.25
N SER A 134 0.43 18.65 4.44
CA SER A 134 1.22 19.89 4.60
C SER A 134 2.68 19.70 4.17
N VAL A 135 3.28 18.54 4.45
CA VAL A 135 4.64 18.22 4.01
C VAL A 135 4.69 18.03 2.49
N SER A 136 3.77 17.25 1.92
CA SER A 136 3.70 17.04 0.48
C SER A 136 3.54 18.37 -0.28
N GLU A 137 2.63 19.24 0.18
CA GLU A 137 2.39 20.55 -0.45
C GLU A 137 3.62 21.46 -0.37
N ARG A 138 4.29 21.52 0.80
CA ARG A 138 5.50 22.33 0.99
C ARG A 138 6.63 21.96 0.05
N HIS A 139 6.77 20.65 -0.24
CA HIS A 139 7.87 20.13 -1.04
C HIS A 139 7.49 19.79 -2.49
N GLY A 140 6.23 19.96 -2.88
CA GLY A 140 5.75 19.56 -4.20
C GLY A 140 5.77 18.06 -4.47
N TRP A 141 5.64 17.24 -3.40
CA TRP A 141 5.63 15.79 -3.50
C TRP A 141 4.20 15.23 -3.63
N SER A 142 4.13 13.98 -4.06
CA SER A 142 2.87 13.25 -4.17
C SER A 142 2.13 13.16 -2.83
N ARG A 143 0.79 13.26 -2.87
CA ARG A 143 -0.08 13.17 -1.70
C ARG A 143 -0.73 11.79 -1.64
N TYR A 144 -1.10 11.36 -0.44
CA TYR A 144 -1.98 10.21 -0.30
C TYR A 144 -3.31 10.46 -1.01
N VAL A 145 -3.70 9.53 -1.89
CA VAL A 145 -4.94 9.64 -2.70
C VAL A 145 -6.09 8.84 -2.10
N ALA A 146 -5.80 7.94 -1.16
CA ALA A 146 -6.79 7.08 -0.51
C ALA A 146 -6.36 6.72 0.91
N GLN A 147 -7.35 6.38 1.73
CA GLN A 147 -7.14 5.81 3.05
C GLN A 147 -7.99 4.56 3.22
N GLN A 148 -7.37 3.45 3.62
CA GLN A 148 -8.06 2.24 4.04
C GLN A 148 -8.22 2.27 5.56
N VAL A 149 -9.46 2.21 6.04
CA VAL A 149 -9.79 2.42 7.45
C VAL A 149 -10.52 1.24 8.05
N TYR A 150 -10.34 1.06 9.36
CA TYR A 150 -11.21 0.17 10.14
C TYR A 150 -12.61 0.81 10.23
N TYR A 151 -13.59 0.17 9.60
CA TYR A 151 -14.97 0.64 9.55
C TYR A 151 -15.94 -0.54 9.58
N SER A 152 -16.97 -0.45 10.39
CA SER A 152 -18.01 -1.46 10.48
C SER A 152 -19.34 -0.85 10.92
N LEU A 153 -20.41 -1.63 10.96
CA LEU A 153 -21.69 -1.18 11.49
C LEU A 153 -21.61 -0.70 12.93
N LEU A 154 -20.67 -1.22 13.72
CA LEU A 154 -20.49 -0.87 15.14
C LEU A 154 -19.38 0.16 15.35
N ASN A 155 -18.36 0.19 14.50
CA ASN A 155 -17.26 1.15 14.59
C ASN A 155 -17.38 2.16 13.45
N ARG A 156 -17.88 3.34 13.78
CA ARG A 156 -18.20 4.41 12.83
C ARG A 156 -17.41 5.70 13.08
N GLU A 157 -16.33 5.63 13.85
CA GLU A 157 -15.47 6.79 14.17
C GLU A 157 -14.89 7.48 12.94
N PHE A 158 -14.69 6.72 11.85
CA PHE A 158 -14.30 7.26 10.55
C PHE A 158 -15.18 8.44 10.09
N GLU A 159 -16.48 8.41 10.38
CA GLU A 159 -17.44 9.41 9.93
C GLU A 159 -17.25 10.78 10.60
N TRP A 160 -16.61 10.83 11.77
CA TRP A 160 -16.50 12.05 12.57
C TRP A 160 -15.37 12.96 12.11
N GLU A 161 -14.23 12.39 11.69
CA GLU A 161 -13.03 13.15 11.34
C GLU A 161 -12.55 12.83 9.93
N LEU A 162 -12.38 11.56 9.61
CA LEU A 162 -11.71 11.14 8.38
C LEU A 162 -12.58 11.30 7.14
N MET A 163 -13.88 11.02 7.23
CA MET A 163 -14.80 11.19 6.13
C MET A 163 -14.95 12.65 5.70
N PRO A 164 -15.13 13.64 6.60
CA PRO A 164 -15.17 15.05 6.20
C PRO A 164 -13.79 15.62 5.80
N LEU A 165 -12.69 14.95 6.12
CA LEU A 165 -11.34 15.35 5.71
C LEU A 165 -11.00 14.92 4.27
N GLY A 166 -11.52 13.79 3.81
CA GLY A 166 -11.27 13.22 2.47
C GLY A 166 -12.23 13.74 1.44
#